data_e58da6d4302df1022aa4b3a76eb3c1c4
#
_entry.id   e58da6d4302df1022aa4b3a76eb3c1c4
#
_cell.length_a   1.000
_cell.length_b   1.000
_cell.length_c   1.000
_cell.angle_alpha   90.00
_cell.angle_beta   90.00
_cell.angle_gamma   90.00
#
_symmetry.space_group_name_H-M   'P 1'
#
loop_
_entity.id
_entity.type
_entity.pdbx_description
1 polymer ?
#
loop_
_entity_poly.entity_id
_entity_poly.type
_entity_poly.pdbx_seq_one_letter_code
_entity_poly.pdbx_strand_id
1 'polypeptide(L)'
;VVLLFGAAVLRFHLAWWRGHLGDLLVFQSWAVGTDRMKWFREVQHLGNFFPNYPPLYPSLCRLLVWIHEAAALPGDIRLPIDDMTLEESRPIILLFKTPPIAADLAAAVIIFLWGRHERRPGLGLLVAAFYLFSPAILYDGAYYGQTDTILLALLIGSGFAYATRRPVLLGSSAMLAALLKAQAISVLPILAAAVIIEWRHVWQRRFAELFLGAALSFWAVLALAGLTGMLHLFYNGYFTIVGQYSRTSYNALNLWWIIHSPLDRRPNLADFPADSLRVAGLVTYRDIGLALFAAALALTIWRWRRAADRPASLVLACAASAWAFFNLCTEMHERYSVVAVGFTCLAALWERKWFAFGLLSSLTTMINITLACHFWYPPCRWLQFHLNWFLHADSPGPFLAISAIQVLMLPLVLDALWRTGSRGRTPAVNAR
;
A
#
# COMPACT_ATOMS: atom_id res chain seq x y z
N VAL A 1 -19.04 -9.69 14.24
CA VAL A 1 -19.91 -8.52 14.00
C VAL A 1 -19.46 -7.34 14.87
N VAL A 2 -19.41 -7.48 16.22
CA VAL A 2 -19.07 -6.38 17.15
C VAL A 2 -17.72 -5.74 16.82
N LEU A 3 -16.68 -6.57 16.57
CA LEU A 3 -15.34 -6.07 16.20
C LEU A 3 -15.38 -5.20 14.93
N LEU A 4 -16.05 -5.67 13.87
CA LEU A 4 -16.15 -4.92 12.61
C LEU A 4 -16.95 -3.64 12.77
N PHE A 5 -18.03 -3.67 13.55
CA PHE A 5 -18.82 -2.48 13.85
C PHE A 5 -17.99 -1.43 14.61
N GLY A 6 -17.32 -1.82 15.70
CA GLY A 6 -16.45 -0.91 16.44
C GLY A 6 -15.30 -0.34 15.60
N ALA A 7 -14.69 -1.19 14.76
CA ALA A 7 -13.65 -0.76 13.82
C ALA A 7 -14.19 0.20 12.74
N ALA A 8 -15.40 0.00 12.25
CA ALA A 8 -16.06 0.91 11.30
C ALA A 8 -16.36 2.26 11.95
N VAL A 9 -16.94 2.27 13.17
CA VAL A 9 -17.22 3.50 13.92
C VAL A 9 -15.93 4.31 14.13
N LEU A 10 -14.85 3.66 14.56
CA LEU A 10 -13.55 4.33 14.73
C LEU A 10 -13.05 4.93 13.42
N ARG A 11 -13.14 4.19 12.31
CA ARG A 11 -12.68 4.66 10.99
C ARG A 11 -13.49 5.85 10.49
N PHE A 12 -14.81 5.82 10.60
CA PHE A 12 -15.64 6.96 10.21
C PHE A 12 -15.44 8.15 11.14
N HIS A 13 -15.16 7.94 12.42
CA HIS A 13 -14.76 9.00 13.33
C HIS A 13 -13.44 9.65 12.90
N LEU A 14 -12.42 8.86 12.55
CA LEU A 14 -11.14 9.37 12.02
C LEU A 14 -11.31 10.04 10.65
N ALA A 15 -12.15 9.50 9.79
CA ALA A 15 -12.45 10.04 8.47
C ALA A 15 -13.17 11.40 8.52
N TRP A 16 -13.83 11.70 9.61
CA TRP A 16 -14.51 12.98 9.83
C TRP A 16 -13.56 14.18 9.79
N TRP A 17 -12.28 13.94 10.11
CA TRP A 17 -11.23 14.96 10.07
C TRP A 17 -10.70 15.12 8.64
N ARG A 18 -10.21 16.32 8.32
CA ARG A 18 -9.76 16.66 6.95
C ARG A 18 -8.67 15.73 6.43
N GLY A 19 -7.77 15.26 7.31
CA GLY A 19 -6.65 14.41 6.90
C GLY A 19 -5.69 15.17 5.97
N HIS A 20 -5.25 14.51 4.90
CA HIS A 20 -4.36 15.13 3.89
C HIS A 20 -5.19 15.75 2.75
N LEU A 21 -5.48 17.04 2.89
CA LEU A 21 -6.33 17.77 1.93
C LEU A 21 -5.78 17.74 0.51
N GLY A 22 -4.46 17.87 0.32
CA GLY A 22 -3.83 17.88 -0.99
C GLY A 22 -4.21 16.67 -1.84
N ASP A 23 -4.10 15.47 -1.28
CA ASP A 23 -4.45 14.25 -2.03
C ASP A 23 -5.97 14.14 -2.27
N LEU A 24 -6.80 14.57 -1.31
CA LEU A 24 -8.26 14.60 -1.51
C LEU A 24 -8.66 15.58 -2.63
N LEU A 25 -8.00 16.74 -2.71
CA LEU A 25 -8.20 17.70 -3.81
C LEU A 25 -7.76 17.11 -5.15
N VAL A 26 -6.61 16.40 -5.18
CA VAL A 26 -6.15 15.69 -6.36
C VAL A 26 -7.16 14.64 -6.81
N PHE A 27 -7.72 13.83 -5.92
CA PHE A 27 -8.73 12.83 -6.25
C PHE A 27 -10.03 13.47 -6.77
N GLN A 28 -10.45 14.58 -6.19
CA GLN A 28 -11.58 15.36 -6.72
C GLN A 28 -11.28 15.88 -8.13
N SER A 29 -10.08 16.43 -8.35
CA SER A 29 -9.70 16.95 -9.66
C SER A 29 -9.71 15.88 -10.75
N TRP A 30 -9.28 14.66 -10.41
CA TRP A 30 -9.37 13.52 -11.33
C TRP A 30 -10.81 13.19 -11.69
N ALA A 31 -11.73 13.36 -10.74
CA ALA A 31 -13.12 13.03 -10.93
C ALA A 31 -13.88 14.04 -11.80
N VAL A 32 -13.62 15.34 -11.65
CA VAL A 32 -14.38 16.41 -12.35
C VAL A 32 -13.65 17.00 -13.56
N GLY A 33 -12.37 16.72 -13.72
CA GLY A 33 -11.50 17.35 -14.70
C GLY A 33 -10.93 18.68 -14.17
N THR A 34 -9.67 18.93 -14.52
CA THR A 34 -8.91 20.09 -14.01
C THR A 34 -9.48 21.43 -14.46
N ASP A 35 -10.08 21.47 -15.66
CA ASP A 35 -10.71 22.64 -16.24
C ASP A 35 -11.97 23.10 -15.51
N ARG A 36 -12.61 22.21 -14.76
CA ARG A 36 -13.81 22.47 -13.98
C ARG A 36 -13.55 22.92 -12.55
N MET A 37 -12.32 22.76 -12.07
CA MET A 37 -11.92 23.14 -10.73
C MET A 37 -11.39 24.58 -10.73
N LYS A 38 -12.08 25.51 -10.03
CA LYS A 38 -11.65 26.90 -9.88
C LYS A 38 -10.23 26.99 -9.33
N TRP A 39 -9.93 26.23 -8.29
CA TRP A 39 -8.64 26.13 -7.65
C TRP A 39 -7.52 25.72 -8.62
N PHE A 40 -7.76 24.77 -9.53
CA PHE A 40 -6.75 24.32 -10.49
C PHE A 40 -6.31 25.44 -11.46
N ARG A 41 -7.20 26.34 -11.81
CA ARG A 41 -6.87 27.50 -12.67
C ARG A 41 -5.93 28.47 -11.95
N GLU A 42 -6.06 28.58 -10.63
CA GLU A 42 -5.24 29.47 -9.81
C GLU A 42 -3.85 28.89 -9.51
N VAL A 43 -3.71 27.55 -9.46
CA VAL A 43 -2.46 26.84 -9.13
C VAL A 43 -1.84 26.06 -10.29
N GLN A 44 -2.20 26.36 -11.53
CA GLN A 44 -1.65 25.70 -12.74
C GLN A 44 -0.11 25.69 -12.81
N HIS A 45 0.55 26.61 -12.13
CA HIS A 45 2.03 26.68 -12.03
C HIS A 45 2.64 25.66 -11.06
N LEU A 46 1.86 24.94 -10.27
CA LEU A 46 2.34 23.95 -9.27
C LEU A 46 2.57 22.55 -9.83
N GLY A 47 2.44 22.33 -11.13
CA GLY A 47 2.78 21.07 -11.78
C GLY A 47 1.58 20.25 -12.27
N ASN A 48 1.87 19.13 -12.91
CA ASN A 48 0.87 18.29 -13.58
C ASN A 48 0.08 17.45 -12.56
N PHE A 49 -1.12 17.90 -12.22
CA PHE A 49 -2.09 17.14 -11.42
C PHE A 49 -2.95 16.17 -12.27
N PHE A 50 -2.44 15.75 -13.42
CA PHE A 50 -3.11 14.72 -14.21
C PHE A 50 -3.16 13.41 -13.46
N PRO A 51 -4.23 12.59 -13.66
CA PRO A 51 -4.29 11.28 -13.09
C PRO A 51 -3.05 10.46 -13.47
N ASN A 52 -2.28 10.07 -12.44
CA ASN A 52 -1.06 9.29 -12.58
C ASN A 52 -1.21 7.86 -12.05
N TYR A 53 -2.44 7.44 -11.75
CA TYR A 53 -2.78 6.07 -11.37
C TYR A 53 -3.39 5.33 -12.56
N PRO A 54 -3.26 3.99 -12.61
CA PRO A 54 -4.03 3.15 -13.52
C PRO A 54 -5.54 3.38 -13.38
N PRO A 55 -6.35 2.99 -14.38
CA PRO A 55 -7.70 3.53 -14.58
C PRO A 55 -8.72 3.24 -13.48
N LEU A 56 -8.52 2.21 -12.65
CA LEU A 56 -9.54 1.79 -11.67
C LEU A 56 -9.85 2.88 -10.64
N TYR A 57 -8.83 3.47 -10.00
CA TYR A 57 -9.10 4.44 -8.94
C TYR A 57 -9.61 5.79 -9.46
N PRO A 58 -9.04 6.39 -10.51
CA PRO A 58 -9.62 7.59 -11.12
C PRO A 58 -11.06 7.40 -11.60
N SER A 59 -11.38 6.22 -12.18
CA SER A 59 -12.76 5.88 -12.55
C SER A 59 -13.68 5.75 -11.34
N LEU A 60 -13.18 5.20 -10.23
CA LEU A 60 -13.92 5.14 -8.96
C LEU A 60 -14.17 6.55 -8.41
N CYS A 61 -13.19 7.45 -8.48
CA CYS A 61 -13.38 8.85 -8.08
C CYS A 61 -14.52 9.51 -8.89
N ARG A 62 -14.58 9.27 -10.20
CA ARG A 62 -15.68 9.77 -11.04
C ARG A 62 -17.04 9.19 -10.65
N LEU A 63 -17.06 7.88 -10.32
CA LEU A 63 -18.29 7.25 -9.81
C LEU A 63 -18.74 7.88 -8.48
N LEU A 64 -17.82 8.20 -7.58
CA LEU A 64 -18.14 8.89 -6.32
C LEU A 64 -18.76 10.27 -6.58
N VAL A 65 -18.25 11.02 -7.58
CA VAL A 65 -18.87 12.29 -7.98
C VAL A 65 -20.30 12.07 -8.48
N TRP A 66 -20.55 11.07 -9.31
CA TRP A 66 -21.92 10.76 -9.76
C TRP A 66 -22.84 10.38 -8.60
N ILE A 67 -22.33 9.64 -7.61
CA ILE A 67 -23.10 9.33 -6.39
C ILE A 67 -23.41 10.63 -5.62
N HIS A 68 -22.43 11.52 -5.46
CA HIS A 68 -22.61 12.81 -4.81
C HIS A 68 -23.70 13.63 -5.49
N GLU A 69 -23.64 13.76 -6.82
CA GLU A 69 -24.61 14.51 -7.64
C GLU A 69 -26.00 13.87 -7.57
N ALA A 70 -26.11 12.54 -7.73
CA ALA A 70 -27.37 11.80 -7.71
C ALA A 70 -28.06 11.81 -6.34
N ALA A 71 -27.29 11.80 -5.26
CA ALA A 71 -27.79 11.83 -3.88
C ALA A 71 -27.99 13.27 -3.36
N ALA A 72 -27.69 14.29 -4.15
CA ALA A 72 -27.73 15.70 -3.78
C ALA A 72 -27.01 15.97 -2.44
N LEU A 73 -25.83 15.37 -2.25
CA LEU A 73 -25.07 15.56 -1.03
C LEU A 73 -24.58 17.00 -0.88
N PRO A 74 -24.50 17.54 0.34
CA PRO A 74 -24.03 18.91 0.58
C PRO A 74 -22.59 19.13 0.11
N GLY A 75 -22.25 20.37 -0.21
CA GLY A 75 -20.94 20.82 -0.69
C GLY A 75 -20.80 20.78 -2.20
N ASP A 76 -19.98 21.67 -2.76
CA ASP A 76 -19.70 21.70 -4.20
C ASP A 76 -18.34 21.04 -4.48
N ILE A 77 -18.36 19.88 -5.09
CA ILE A 77 -17.17 19.10 -5.42
C ILE A 77 -16.22 19.81 -6.40
N ARG A 78 -16.68 20.87 -7.06
CA ARG A 78 -15.89 21.73 -7.97
C ARG A 78 -15.11 22.83 -7.25
N LEU A 79 -15.38 23.02 -5.96
CA LEU A 79 -14.64 23.96 -5.12
C LEU A 79 -13.57 23.22 -4.33
N PRO A 80 -12.42 23.88 -4.02
CA PRO A 80 -11.46 23.34 -3.07
C PRO A 80 -12.13 23.12 -1.71
N ILE A 81 -11.72 22.05 -1.02
CA ILE A 81 -12.20 21.76 0.35
C ILE A 81 -11.85 22.93 1.29
N ASP A 82 -10.73 23.64 1.02
CA ASP A 82 -10.30 24.79 1.81
C ASP A 82 -11.21 26.01 1.70
N ASP A 83 -11.90 26.16 0.57
CA ASP A 83 -12.86 27.25 0.33
C ASP A 83 -14.25 26.95 0.92
N MET A 84 -14.46 25.72 1.44
CA MET A 84 -15.71 25.30 2.04
C MET A 84 -15.66 25.42 3.56
N THR A 85 -16.83 25.61 4.19
CA THR A 85 -16.94 25.38 5.62
C THR A 85 -16.67 23.91 5.97
N LEU A 86 -16.29 23.63 7.21
CA LEU A 86 -16.03 22.25 7.64
C LEU A 86 -17.30 21.40 7.48
N GLU A 87 -18.48 21.96 7.75
CA GLU A 87 -19.78 21.29 7.60
C GLU A 87 -20.04 20.90 6.14
N GLU A 88 -19.82 21.80 5.21
CA GLU A 88 -20.04 21.59 3.77
C GLU A 88 -19.05 20.58 3.18
N SER A 89 -17.80 20.56 3.65
CA SER A 89 -16.77 19.69 3.12
C SER A 89 -16.84 18.24 3.65
N ARG A 90 -17.44 18.01 4.84
CA ARG A 90 -17.52 16.70 5.48
C ARG A 90 -18.12 15.60 4.63
N PRO A 91 -19.25 15.77 3.95
CA PRO A 91 -19.82 14.72 3.11
C PRO A 91 -18.88 14.30 1.98
N ILE A 92 -18.16 15.25 1.40
CA ILE A 92 -17.18 15.01 0.32
C ILE A 92 -15.97 14.24 0.89
N ILE A 93 -15.43 14.67 2.03
CA ILE A 93 -14.34 13.99 2.73
C ILE A 93 -14.71 12.54 3.04
N LEU A 94 -15.87 12.31 3.64
CA LEU A 94 -16.35 10.97 3.98
C LEU A 94 -16.57 10.12 2.73
N LEU A 95 -17.12 10.70 1.67
CA LEU A 95 -17.37 10.01 0.42
C LEU A 95 -16.07 9.45 -0.18
N PHE A 96 -15.03 10.28 -0.30
CA PHE A 96 -13.73 9.86 -0.86
C PHE A 96 -12.94 8.93 0.05
N LYS A 97 -13.19 8.96 1.38
CA LYS A 97 -12.56 8.03 2.34
C LYS A 97 -13.31 6.71 2.53
N THR A 98 -14.55 6.63 2.05
CA THR A 98 -15.36 5.39 2.17
C THR A 98 -14.73 4.17 1.48
N PRO A 99 -14.20 4.23 0.24
CA PRO A 99 -13.58 3.07 -0.41
C PRO A 99 -12.39 2.49 0.36
N PRO A 100 -11.38 3.25 0.83
CA PRO A 100 -10.32 2.69 1.65
C PRO A 100 -10.82 2.10 2.97
N ILE A 101 -11.81 2.71 3.62
CA ILE A 101 -12.42 2.16 4.84
C ILE A 101 -13.09 0.81 4.56
N ALA A 102 -13.87 0.72 3.48
CA ALA A 102 -14.55 -0.52 3.09
C ALA A 102 -13.51 -1.63 2.77
N ALA A 103 -12.42 -1.28 2.10
CA ALA A 103 -11.32 -2.19 1.79
C ALA A 103 -10.63 -2.72 3.05
N ASP A 104 -10.38 -1.86 4.05
CA ASP A 104 -9.82 -2.27 5.34
C ASP A 104 -10.69 -3.27 6.06
N LEU A 105 -12.00 -3.02 6.12
CA LEU A 105 -12.95 -3.94 6.74
C LEU A 105 -13.01 -5.27 5.97
N ALA A 106 -12.98 -5.23 4.64
CA ALA A 106 -12.94 -6.42 3.79
C ALA A 106 -11.64 -7.22 4.00
N ALA A 107 -10.48 -6.55 4.08
CA ALA A 107 -9.20 -7.20 4.37
C ALA A 107 -9.23 -7.94 5.72
N ALA A 108 -9.80 -7.34 6.75
CA ALA A 108 -9.94 -7.99 8.06
C ALA A 108 -10.84 -9.23 8.00
N VAL A 109 -11.93 -9.19 7.23
CA VAL A 109 -12.77 -10.37 6.97
C VAL A 109 -11.97 -11.46 6.26
N ILE A 110 -11.20 -11.12 5.24
CA ILE A 110 -10.35 -12.06 4.51
C ILE A 110 -9.31 -12.68 5.44
N ILE A 111 -8.66 -11.90 6.30
CA ILE A 111 -7.70 -12.39 7.32
C ILE A 111 -8.37 -13.38 8.27
N PHE A 112 -9.56 -13.05 8.77
CA PHE A 112 -10.34 -13.97 9.61
C PHE A 112 -10.68 -15.28 8.88
N LEU A 113 -11.14 -15.19 7.62
CA LEU A 113 -11.45 -16.36 6.79
C LEU A 113 -10.19 -17.20 6.50
N TRP A 114 -9.04 -16.56 6.34
CA TRP A 114 -7.77 -17.25 6.19
C TRP A 114 -7.40 -18.03 7.45
N GLY A 115 -7.53 -17.41 8.65
CA GLY A 115 -7.35 -18.09 9.92
C GLY A 115 -8.31 -19.29 10.10
N ARG A 116 -9.55 -19.17 9.65
CA ARG A 116 -10.50 -20.31 9.62
C ARG A 116 -10.05 -21.42 8.66
N HIS A 117 -9.54 -21.06 7.48
CA HIS A 117 -9.01 -22.02 6.51
C HIS A 117 -7.82 -22.81 7.09
N GLU A 118 -6.94 -22.11 7.81
CA GLU A 118 -5.79 -22.70 8.52
C GLU A 118 -6.19 -23.45 9.82
N ARG A 119 -7.49 -23.63 10.09
CA ARG A 119 -8.05 -24.23 11.30
C ARG A 119 -7.65 -23.52 12.60
N ARG A 120 -7.43 -22.22 12.54
CA ARG A 120 -7.06 -21.34 13.67
C ARG A 120 -8.01 -20.13 13.80
N PRO A 121 -9.35 -20.35 13.95
CA PRO A 121 -10.31 -19.24 13.88
C PRO A 121 -10.11 -18.19 14.97
N GLY A 122 -9.74 -18.58 16.20
CA GLY A 122 -9.45 -17.64 17.29
C GLY A 122 -8.25 -16.76 17.00
N LEU A 123 -7.17 -17.35 16.46
CA LEU A 123 -5.99 -16.59 16.05
C LEU A 123 -6.31 -15.72 14.82
N GLY A 124 -7.11 -16.21 13.87
CA GLY A 124 -7.60 -15.42 12.75
C GLY A 124 -8.37 -14.17 13.19
N LEU A 125 -9.23 -14.30 14.21
CA LEU A 125 -9.93 -13.16 14.79
C LEU A 125 -8.96 -12.17 15.47
N LEU A 126 -7.97 -12.68 16.20
CA LEU A 126 -6.97 -11.84 16.87
C LEU A 126 -6.11 -11.08 15.86
N VAL A 127 -5.67 -11.75 14.77
CA VAL A 127 -4.87 -11.10 13.71
C VAL A 127 -5.71 -10.10 12.92
N ALA A 128 -6.99 -10.40 12.66
CA ALA A 128 -7.91 -9.44 12.05
C ALA A 128 -8.12 -8.20 12.93
N ALA A 129 -8.26 -8.39 14.24
CA ALA A 129 -8.32 -7.29 15.20
C ALA A 129 -7.00 -6.49 15.21
N PHE A 130 -5.85 -7.16 15.26
CA PHE A 130 -4.54 -6.54 15.21
C PHE A 130 -4.34 -5.70 13.93
N TYR A 131 -4.74 -6.23 12.78
CA TYR A 131 -4.76 -5.49 11.51
C TYR A 131 -5.66 -4.26 11.58
N LEU A 132 -6.92 -4.43 12.05
CA LEU A 132 -7.88 -3.33 12.14
C LEU A 132 -7.44 -2.18 13.03
N PHE A 133 -6.70 -2.46 14.09
CA PHE A 133 -6.20 -1.45 15.03
C PHE A 133 -4.71 -1.13 14.82
N SER A 134 -4.11 -1.58 13.72
CA SER A 134 -2.76 -1.21 13.32
C SER A 134 -2.69 0.30 13.04
N PRO A 135 -1.81 1.06 13.74
CA PRO A 135 -1.75 2.51 13.60
C PRO A 135 -1.53 3.00 12.17
N ALA A 136 -0.63 2.35 11.39
CA ALA A 136 -0.39 2.71 10.01
C ALA A 136 -1.62 2.52 9.13
N ILE A 137 -2.33 1.39 9.29
CA ILE A 137 -3.52 1.05 8.51
C ILE A 137 -4.66 2.04 8.80
N LEU A 138 -4.89 2.33 10.09
CA LEU A 138 -5.89 3.32 10.51
C LEU A 138 -5.57 4.71 9.98
N TYR A 139 -4.30 5.11 10.07
CA TYR A 139 -3.88 6.44 9.68
C TYR A 139 -3.96 6.62 8.16
N ASP A 140 -3.45 5.67 7.39
CA ASP A 140 -3.44 5.71 5.92
C ASP A 140 -4.85 5.66 5.32
N GLY A 141 -5.65 4.65 5.68
CA GLY A 141 -6.96 4.43 5.09
C GLY A 141 -8.04 5.38 5.59
N ALA A 142 -8.14 5.57 6.92
CA ALA A 142 -9.26 6.30 7.51
C ALA A 142 -8.95 7.79 7.74
N TYR A 143 -7.80 8.13 8.31
CA TYR A 143 -7.46 9.53 8.57
C TYR A 143 -6.96 10.24 7.31
N TYR A 144 -5.99 9.64 6.64
CA TYR A 144 -5.37 10.19 5.43
C TYR A 144 -6.30 10.05 4.20
N GLY A 145 -6.97 8.90 4.04
CA GLY A 145 -7.89 8.63 2.94
C GLY A 145 -7.20 8.11 1.69
N GLN A 146 -6.09 7.37 1.86
CA GLN A 146 -5.27 6.86 0.76
C GLN A 146 -5.72 5.52 0.21
N THR A 147 -5.28 5.23 -1.01
CA THR A 147 -5.63 4.02 -1.76
C THR A 147 -4.78 2.80 -1.40
N ASP A 148 -3.74 2.97 -0.58
CA ASP A 148 -2.79 1.89 -0.27
C ASP A 148 -3.46 0.74 0.48
N THR A 149 -4.48 1.04 1.29
CA THR A 149 -5.29 0.02 1.96
C THR A 149 -6.22 -0.73 1.01
N ILE A 150 -6.70 -0.10 -0.07
CA ILE A 150 -7.46 -0.79 -1.14
C ILE A 150 -6.52 -1.77 -1.86
N LEU A 151 -5.33 -1.31 -2.22
CA LEU A 151 -4.31 -2.15 -2.83
C LEU A 151 -3.97 -3.35 -1.94
N LEU A 152 -3.72 -3.09 -0.65
CA LEU A 152 -3.41 -4.13 0.34
C LEU A 152 -4.54 -5.17 0.45
N ALA A 153 -5.80 -4.74 0.51
CA ALA A 153 -6.95 -5.64 0.57
C ALA A 153 -7.03 -6.58 -0.66
N LEU A 154 -6.79 -6.04 -1.87
CA LEU A 154 -6.74 -6.82 -3.10
C LEU A 154 -5.58 -7.81 -3.12
N LEU A 155 -4.40 -7.41 -2.63
CA LEU A 155 -3.22 -8.28 -2.56
C LEU A 155 -3.37 -9.38 -1.49
N ILE A 156 -3.93 -9.07 -0.31
CA ILE A 156 -4.28 -10.09 0.71
C ILE A 156 -5.34 -11.04 0.14
N GLY A 157 -6.34 -10.51 -0.57
CA GLY A 157 -7.36 -11.29 -1.27
C GLY A 157 -6.76 -12.24 -2.31
N SER A 158 -5.78 -11.78 -3.06
CA SER A 158 -5.03 -12.59 -4.03
C SER A 158 -4.26 -13.72 -3.33
N GLY A 159 -3.55 -13.42 -2.23
CA GLY A 159 -2.84 -14.41 -1.43
C GLY A 159 -3.80 -15.47 -0.84
N PHE A 160 -4.94 -15.04 -0.31
CA PHE A 160 -5.98 -15.93 0.20
C PHE A 160 -6.59 -16.81 -0.90
N ALA A 161 -6.89 -16.22 -2.07
CA ALA A 161 -7.42 -16.96 -3.22
C ALA A 161 -6.42 -18.02 -3.73
N TYR A 162 -5.12 -17.70 -3.72
CA TYR A 162 -4.07 -18.66 -4.00
C TYR A 162 -4.05 -19.80 -2.97
N ALA A 163 -4.03 -19.49 -1.66
CA ALA A 163 -3.99 -20.46 -0.58
C ALA A 163 -5.22 -21.40 -0.60
N THR A 164 -6.40 -20.85 -0.93
CA THR A 164 -7.66 -21.61 -1.04
C THR A 164 -7.90 -22.23 -2.41
N ARG A 165 -6.94 -22.11 -3.33
CA ARG A 165 -6.98 -22.65 -4.69
C ARG A 165 -8.21 -22.20 -5.50
N ARG A 166 -8.53 -20.90 -5.44
CA ARG A 166 -9.61 -20.25 -6.16
C ARG A 166 -9.05 -19.39 -7.32
N PRO A 167 -8.77 -19.99 -8.50
CA PRO A 167 -8.04 -19.31 -9.57
C PRO A 167 -8.79 -18.10 -10.14
N VAL A 168 -10.10 -18.17 -10.32
CA VAL A 168 -10.90 -17.02 -10.80
C VAL A 168 -10.75 -15.83 -9.85
N LEU A 169 -10.88 -16.05 -8.54
CA LEU A 169 -10.75 -14.99 -7.55
C LEU A 169 -9.32 -14.42 -7.50
N LEU A 170 -8.31 -15.30 -7.64
CA LEU A 170 -6.91 -14.87 -7.73
C LEU A 170 -6.68 -13.98 -8.95
N GLY A 171 -7.13 -14.42 -10.13
CA GLY A 171 -7.00 -13.63 -11.36
C GLY A 171 -7.72 -12.29 -11.27
N SER A 172 -8.94 -12.29 -10.71
CA SER A 172 -9.72 -11.06 -10.53
C SER A 172 -9.05 -10.08 -9.58
N SER A 173 -8.68 -10.52 -8.39
CA SER A 173 -8.08 -9.63 -7.37
C SER A 173 -6.69 -9.13 -7.78
N ALA A 174 -5.86 -9.97 -8.41
CA ALA A 174 -4.56 -9.57 -8.93
C ALA A 174 -4.68 -8.54 -10.07
N MET A 175 -5.62 -8.73 -10.99
CA MET A 175 -5.90 -7.78 -12.08
C MET A 175 -6.40 -6.45 -11.53
N LEU A 176 -7.36 -6.47 -10.58
CA LEU A 176 -7.85 -5.26 -9.94
C LEU A 176 -6.73 -4.52 -9.19
N ALA A 177 -5.83 -5.23 -8.49
CA ALA A 177 -4.68 -4.64 -7.83
C ALA A 177 -3.74 -3.93 -8.84
N ALA A 178 -3.44 -4.60 -9.97
CA ALA A 178 -2.64 -4.01 -11.04
C ALA A 178 -3.30 -2.76 -11.63
N LEU A 179 -4.60 -2.81 -11.93
CA LEU A 179 -5.36 -1.69 -12.51
C LEU A 179 -5.69 -0.58 -11.51
N LEU A 180 -5.47 -0.82 -10.19
CA LEU A 180 -5.64 0.19 -9.15
C LEU A 180 -4.39 1.07 -9.01
N LYS A 181 -3.21 0.44 -8.92
CA LYS A 181 -1.97 1.14 -8.57
C LYS A 181 -0.74 0.36 -9.05
N ALA A 182 0.21 1.04 -9.71
CA ALA A 182 1.43 0.42 -10.21
C ALA A 182 2.26 -0.29 -9.13
N GLN A 183 2.15 0.13 -7.87
CA GLN A 183 2.79 -0.50 -6.70
C GLN A 183 2.35 -1.96 -6.45
N ALA A 184 1.33 -2.47 -7.12
CA ALA A 184 1.00 -3.90 -7.12
C ALA A 184 2.21 -4.79 -7.50
N ILE A 185 3.19 -4.22 -8.25
CA ILE A 185 4.47 -4.87 -8.57
C ILE A 185 5.26 -5.29 -7.32
N SER A 186 5.00 -4.69 -6.17
CA SER A 186 5.64 -5.07 -4.90
C SER A 186 5.32 -6.50 -4.45
N VAL A 187 4.19 -7.09 -4.87
CA VAL A 187 3.72 -8.41 -4.44
C VAL A 187 3.34 -9.34 -5.58
N LEU A 188 2.76 -8.82 -6.66
CA LEU A 188 2.27 -9.66 -7.79
C LEU A 188 3.33 -10.59 -8.39
N PRO A 189 4.63 -10.23 -8.51
CA PRO A 189 5.64 -11.16 -9.00
C PRO A 189 5.82 -12.40 -8.12
N ILE A 190 5.65 -12.28 -6.79
CA ILE A 190 5.68 -13.43 -5.87
C ILE A 190 4.51 -14.37 -6.14
N LEU A 191 3.29 -13.81 -6.28
CA LEU A 191 2.10 -14.60 -6.58
C LEU A 191 2.17 -15.25 -7.96
N ALA A 192 2.68 -14.54 -8.97
CA ALA A 192 2.91 -15.09 -10.30
C ALA A 192 3.92 -16.25 -10.27
N ALA A 193 5.05 -16.08 -9.56
CA ALA A 193 6.04 -17.15 -9.40
C ALA A 193 5.42 -18.35 -8.66
N ALA A 194 4.59 -18.13 -7.65
CA ALA A 194 3.90 -19.17 -6.91
C ALA A 194 2.96 -19.99 -7.80
N VAL A 195 2.17 -19.31 -8.63
CA VAL A 195 1.27 -19.93 -9.60
C VAL A 195 2.07 -20.75 -10.63
N ILE A 196 3.10 -20.17 -11.23
CA ILE A 196 3.91 -20.83 -12.26
C ILE A 196 4.61 -22.09 -11.71
N ILE A 197 5.14 -22.01 -10.49
CA ILE A 197 5.93 -23.09 -9.90
C ILE A 197 5.04 -24.23 -9.39
N GLU A 198 3.92 -23.94 -8.73
CA GLU A 198 3.11 -24.98 -8.10
C GLU A 198 2.00 -25.53 -9.00
N TRP A 199 1.45 -24.71 -9.90
CA TRP A 199 0.34 -25.15 -10.75
C TRP A 199 0.76 -25.74 -12.08
N ARG A 200 2.04 -25.83 -12.35
CA ARG A 200 2.61 -26.35 -13.62
C ARG A 200 2.08 -27.76 -14.01
N HIS A 201 1.71 -28.58 -13.02
CA HIS A 201 1.19 -29.94 -13.28
C HIS A 201 -0.33 -30.01 -13.45
N VAL A 202 -1.06 -28.91 -13.18
CA VAL A 202 -2.53 -28.79 -13.31
C VAL A 202 -2.86 -27.66 -14.29
N TRP A 203 -1.96 -27.44 -15.24
CA TRP A 203 -1.76 -26.24 -16.03
C TRP A 203 -3.03 -25.75 -16.74
N GLN A 204 -3.66 -26.59 -17.56
CA GLN A 204 -4.65 -26.08 -18.51
C GLN A 204 -5.89 -25.47 -17.89
N ARG A 205 -6.59 -26.19 -17.02
CA ARG A 205 -7.88 -25.74 -16.46
C ARG A 205 -7.70 -24.55 -15.48
N ARG A 206 -6.76 -24.65 -14.58
CA ARG A 206 -6.56 -23.60 -13.55
C ARG A 206 -6.04 -22.30 -14.14
N PHE A 207 -5.23 -22.38 -15.18
CA PHE A 207 -4.80 -21.18 -15.91
C PHE A 207 -5.95 -20.56 -16.68
N ALA A 208 -6.79 -21.33 -17.33
CA ALA A 208 -7.99 -20.82 -17.99
C ALA A 208 -8.93 -20.10 -17.00
N GLU A 209 -9.15 -20.68 -15.83
CA GLU A 209 -9.96 -20.08 -14.77
C GLU A 209 -9.31 -18.79 -14.21
N LEU A 210 -7.98 -18.76 -14.03
CA LEU A 210 -7.23 -17.57 -13.61
C LEU A 210 -7.33 -16.46 -14.66
N PHE A 211 -7.11 -16.79 -15.93
CA PHE A 211 -7.24 -15.83 -17.03
C PHE A 211 -8.68 -15.35 -17.20
N LEU A 212 -9.68 -16.21 -16.99
CA LEU A 212 -11.08 -15.81 -16.99
C LEU A 212 -11.34 -14.73 -15.92
N GLY A 213 -10.88 -14.96 -14.67
CA GLY A 213 -11.02 -13.98 -13.60
C GLY A 213 -10.31 -12.67 -13.92
N ALA A 214 -9.09 -12.74 -14.45
CA ALA A 214 -8.34 -11.55 -14.86
C ALA A 214 -9.03 -10.80 -16.00
N ALA A 215 -9.51 -11.52 -17.03
CA ALA A 215 -10.21 -10.95 -18.17
C ALA A 215 -11.53 -10.29 -17.76
N LEU A 216 -12.34 -10.94 -16.93
CA LEU A 216 -13.60 -10.35 -16.42
C LEU A 216 -13.34 -9.03 -15.70
N SER A 217 -12.32 -9.00 -14.84
CA SER A 217 -11.94 -7.77 -14.12
C SER A 217 -11.38 -6.70 -15.05
N PHE A 218 -10.56 -7.08 -16.01
CA PHE A 218 -10.02 -6.16 -17.01
C PHE A 218 -11.12 -5.52 -17.84
N TRP A 219 -12.05 -6.31 -18.38
CA TRP A 219 -13.16 -5.80 -19.19
C TRP A 219 -14.14 -4.95 -18.36
N ALA A 220 -14.38 -5.31 -17.10
CA ALA A 220 -15.20 -4.48 -16.20
C ALA A 220 -14.56 -3.10 -15.96
N VAL A 221 -13.24 -3.06 -15.71
CA VAL A 221 -12.51 -1.79 -15.54
C VAL A 221 -12.41 -1.02 -16.85
N LEU A 222 -12.22 -1.71 -17.98
CA LEU A 222 -12.21 -1.08 -19.31
C LEU A 222 -13.55 -0.42 -19.60
N ALA A 223 -14.66 -1.11 -19.35
CA ALA A 223 -16.00 -0.55 -19.50
C ALA A 223 -16.23 0.65 -18.58
N LEU A 224 -15.85 0.54 -17.31
CA LEU A 224 -15.94 1.64 -16.35
C LEU A 224 -15.08 2.84 -16.78
N ALA A 225 -13.84 2.61 -17.23
CA ALA A 225 -12.95 3.65 -17.73
C ALA A 225 -13.50 4.30 -19.01
N GLY A 226 -14.16 3.53 -19.88
CA GLY A 226 -14.85 4.06 -21.04
C GLY A 226 -16.01 4.99 -20.66
N LEU A 227 -16.85 4.57 -19.71
CA LEU A 227 -17.97 5.36 -19.20
C LEU A 227 -17.50 6.65 -18.50
N THR A 228 -16.37 6.59 -17.81
CA THR A 228 -15.83 7.71 -17.02
C THR A 228 -14.84 8.60 -17.79
N GLY A 229 -14.50 8.25 -19.04
CA GLY A 229 -13.51 8.98 -19.85
C GLY A 229 -12.05 8.75 -19.48
N MET A 230 -11.75 7.67 -18.72
CA MET A 230 -10.43 7.37 -18.16
C MET A 230 -9.61 6.33 -18.97
N LEU A 231 -9.99 6.05 -20.23
CA LEU A 231 -9.30 5.04 -21.07
C LEU A 231 -7.80 5.33 -21.27
N HIS A 232 -7.43 6.61 -21.38
CA HIS A 232 -6.03 7.02 -21.58
C HIS A 232 -5.12 6.58 -20.42
N LEU A 233 -5.68 6.25 -19.25
CA LEU A 233 -4.92 5.84 -18.07
C LEU A 233 -4.44 4.38 -18.13
N PHE A 234 -4.90 3.58 -19.10
CA PHE A 234 -4.29 2.28 -19.37
C PHE A 234 -2.84 2.40 -19.86
N TYR A 235 -2.48 3.54 -20.41
CA TYR A 235 -1.09 3.86 -20.78
C TYR A 235 -0.47 4.84 -19.77
N ASN A 236 -1.08 6.01 -19.59
CA ASN A 236 -0.49 7.08 -18.79
C ASN A 236 -0.30 6.70 -17.32
N GLY A 237 -1.23 5.95 -16.72
CA GLY A 237 -1.16 5.51 -15.32
C GLY A 237 0.03 4.62 -14.97
N TYR A 238 0.75 4.09 -15.98
CA TYR A 238 1.97 3.30 -15.75
C TYR A 238 3.24 4.00 -16.23
N PHE A 239 3.18 4.69 -17.37
CA PHE A 239 4.38 5.23 -18.02
C PHE A 239 4.70 6.66 -17.61
N THR A 240 3.71 7.47 -17.21
CA THR A 240 3.97 8.84 -16.75
C THR A 240 4.35 8.94 -15.27
N ILE A 241 4.11 7.89 -14.49
CA ILE A 241 4.45 7.88 -13.06
C ILE A 241 5.96 7.77 -12.83
N VAL A 242 6.68 7.07 -13.73
CA VAL A 242 8.12 6.89 -13.63
C VAL A 242 8.82 8.22 -13.92
N GLY A 243 9.60 8.71 -12.97
CA GLY A 243 10.29 10.00 -13.06
C GLY A 243 9.44 11.21 -12.62
N GLN A 244 8.20 11.01 -12.20
CA GLN A 244 7.36 12.10 -11.70
C GLN A 244 7.88 12.65 -10.36
N TYR A 245 8.39 11.77 -9.52
CA TYR A 245 8.96 12.09 -8.21
C TYR A 245 10.46 11.86 -8.20
N SER A 246 11.16 12.31 -9.25
CA SER A 246 12.53 12.00 -9.63
C SER A 246 13.59 12.31 -8.55
N ARG A 247 13.45 11.69 -7.36
CA ARG A 247 14.40 11.76 -6.25
C ARG A 247 14.66 10.36 -5.69
N THR A 248 15.83 10.19 -5.08
CA THR A 248 16.20 8.93 -4.43
C THR A 248 15.24 8.56 -3.30
N SER A 249 14.68 9.54 -2.57
CA SER A 249 13.56 9.36 -1.65
C SER A 249 12.61 10.57 -1.73
N TYR A 250 11.30 10.30 -1.61
CA TYR A 250 10.27 11.33 -1.53
C TYR A 250 9.52 11.19 -0.20
N ASN A 251 10.18 11.62 0.89
CA ASN A 251 9.75 11.49 2.29
C ASN A 251 9.67 10.05 2.83
N ALA A 252 10.11 9.03 2.08
CA ALA A 252 10.19 7.68 2.59
C ALA A 252 11.41 7.51 3.48
N LEU A 253 11.22 7.14 4.75
CA LEU A 253 12.30 6.82 5.69
C LEU A 253 12.86 5.42 5.37
N ASN A 254 13.51 5.27 4.23
CA ASN A 254 14.03 4.03 3.66
C ASN A 254 15.56 4.02 3.57
N LEU A 255 16.16 3.08 2.82
CA LEU A 255 17.60 2.98 2.65
C LEU A 255 18.21 4.26 2.05
N TRP A 256 17.56 4.86 1.06
CA TRP A 256 18.02 6.07 0.41
C TRP A 256 18.00 7.28 1.34
N TRP A 257 17.06 7.28 2.29
CA TRP A 257 17.04 8.29 3.35
C TRP A 257 18.30 8.21 4.20
N ILE A 258 18.72 7.00 4.61
CA ILE A 258 19.95 6.80 5.39
C ILE A 258 21.19 7.25 4.60
N ILE A 259 21.26 6.90 3.30
CA ILE A 259 22.42 7.19 2.45
C ILE A 259 22.61 8.68 2.21
N HIS A 260 21.54 9.44 2.04
CA HIS A 260 21.59 10.84 1.62
C HIS A 260 21.26 11.85 2.72
N SER A 261 20.86 11.41 3.92
CA SER A 261 20.62 12.34 5.04
C SER A 261 21.89 13.06 5.47
N PRO A 262 21.87 14.40 5.61
CA PRO A 262 22.92 15.10 6.29
C PRO A 262 23.00 14.65 7.76
N LEU A 263 24.21 14.61 8.31
CA LEU A 263 24.44 14.16 9.69
C LEU A 263 24.44 15.30 10.71
N ASP A 264 24.47 16.52 10.24
CA ASP A 264 24.63 17.75 11.04
C ASP A 264 23.32 18.54 11.23
N ARG A 265 22.30 18.23 10.46
CA ARG A 265 21.02 18.93 10.49
C ARG A 265 19.85 18.04 10.08
N ARG A 266 18.64 18.53 10.32
CA ARG A 266 17.41 17.89 9.81
C ARG A 266 17.43 17.80 8.28
N PRO A 267 17.21 16.61 7.71
CA PRO A 267 17.10 16.44 6.26
C PRO A 267 15.86 17.15 5.70
N ASN A 268 15.98 17.69 4.51
CA ASN A 268 14.86 18.21 3.71
C ASN A 268 14.85 17.55 2.32
N LEU A 269 13.79 17.75 1.55
CA LEU A 269 13.63 17.08 0.27
C LEU A 269 14.75 17.45 -0.74
N ALA A 270 15.36 18.63 -0.63
CA ALA A 270 16.43 19.08 -1.51
C ALA A 270 17.75 18.30 -1.29
N ASP A 271 17.94 17.67 -0.14
CA ASP A 271 19.13 16.85 0.17
C ASP A 271 19.16 15.55 -0.62
N PHE A 272 18.01 15.10 -1.12
CA PHE A 272 17.89 13.85 -1.88
C PHE A 272 18.13 14.12 -3.36
N PRO A 273 19.20 13.58 -3.96
CA PRO A 273 19.52 13.83 -5.35
C PRO A 273 18.46 13.28 -6.29
N ALA A 274 18.40 13.84 -7.51
CA ALA A 274 17.57 13.28 -8.56
C ALA A 274 17.99 11.83 -8.83
N ASP A 275 17.04 10.94 -8.92
CA ASP A 275 17.31 9.50 -9.13
C ASP A 275 17.84 9.19 -10.54
N SER A 276 17.69 10.11 -11.47
CA SER A 276 18.30 10.10 -12.81
C SER A 276 19.79 10.47 -12.83
N LEU A 277 20.35 10.98 -11.71
CA LEU A 277 21.78 11.25 -11.62
C LEU A 277 22.58 9.95 -11.67
N ARG A 278 23.71 10.02 -12.39
CA ARG A 278 24.61 8.88 -12.57
C ARG A 278 25.66 8.79 -11.47
N VAL A 279 25.74 7.62 -10.86
CA VAL A 279 26.80 7.29 -9.91
C VAL A 279 28.07 6.95 -10.70
N ALA A 280 29.16 7.66 -10.42
CA ALA A 280 30.44 7.52 -11.13
C ALA A 280 30.33 7.62 -12.67
N GLY A 281 29.32 8.31 -13.19
CA GLY A 281 29.08 8.47 -14.62
C GLY A 281 28.51 7.23 -15.35
N LEU A 282 28.25 6.13 -14.64
CA LEU A 282 27.86 4.84 -15.22
C LEU A 282 26.36 4.58 -15.17
N VAL A 283 25.82 4.36 -13.99
CA VAL A 283 24.42 3.93 -13.75
C VAL A 283 23.68 4.96 -12.91
N THR A 284 22.39 5.11 -13.13
CA THR A 284 21.57 6.02 -12.33
C THR A 284 21.21 5.41 -10.96
N TYR A 285 20.86 6.25 -9.98
CA TYR A 285 20.31 5.77 -8.70
C TYR A 285 19.05 4.92 -8.91
N ARG A 286 18.23 5.27 -9.91
CA ARG A 286 17.04 4.49 -10.30
C ARG A 286 17.43 3.09 -10.76
N ASP A 287 18.42 2.96 -11.64
CA ASP A 287 18.89 1.65 -12.13
C ASP A 287 19.41 0.80 -10.97
N ILE A 288 20.17 1.41 -10.04
CA ILE A 288 20.67 0.72 -8.84
C ILE A 288 19.49 0.25 -7.98
N GLY A 289 18.52 1.11 -7.71
CA GLY A 289 17.34 0.75 -6.90
C GLY A 289 16.55 -0.40 -7.51
N LEU A 290 16.30 -0.35 -8.82
CA LEU A 290 15.60 -1.42 -9.55
C LEU A 290 16.40 -2.73 -9.55
N ALA A 291 17.72 -2.67 -9.74
CA ALA A 291 18.60 -3.86 -9.71
C ALA A 291 18.61 -4.51 -8.31
N LEU A 292 18.70 -3.71 -7.25
CA LEU A 292 18.62 -4.19 -5.86
C LEU A 292 17.26 -4.83 -5.57
N PHE A 293 16.16 -4.21 -6.00
CA PHE A 293 14.82 -4.79 -5.86
C PHE A 293 14.69 -6.10 -6.63
N ALA A 294 15.14 -6.16 -7.88
CA ALA A 294 15.12 -7.38 -8.69
C ALA A 294 15.93 -8.51 -8.04
N ALA A 295 17.11 -8.21 -7.49
CA ALA A 295 17.94 -9.17 -6.76
C ALA A 295 17.24 -9.67 -5.49
N ALA A 296 16.64 -8.78 -4.70
CA ALA A 296 15.88 -9.14 -3.49
C ALA A 296 14.65 -9.98 -3.84
N LEU A 297 13.94 -9.66 -4.93
CA LEU A 297 12.80 -10.42 -5.44
C LEU A 297 13.24 -11.84 -5.86
N ALA A 298 14.32 -11.95 -6.63
CA ALA A 298 14.87 -13.24 -7.08
C ALA A 298 15.29 -14.11 -5.86
N LEU A 299 15.96 -13.51 -4.87
CA LEU A 299 16.32 -14.16 -3.62
C LEU A 299 15.08 -14.63 -2.85
N THR A 300 14.06 -13.80 -2.78
CA THR A 300 12.79 -14.12 -2.10
C THR A 300 12.09 -15.29 -2.76
N ILE A 301 11.96 -15.30 -4.09
CA ILE A 301 11.38 -16.41 -4.86
C ILE A 301 12.19 -17.69 -4.67
N TRP A 302 13.52 -17.60 -4.76
CA TRP A 302 14.40 -18.74 -4.56
C TRP A 302 14.29 -19.34 -3.17
N ARG A 303 14.14 -18.52 -2.11
CA ARG A 303 13.90 -18.95 -0.73
C ARG A 303 12.55 -19.59 -0.56
N TRP A 304 11.51 -18.92 -1.05
CA TRP A 304 10.13 -19.41 -0.99
C TRP A 304 9.99 -20.80 -1.64
N ARG A 305 10.62 -21.03 -2.77
CA ARG A 305 10.61 -22.34 -3.44
C ARG A 305 11.12 -23.48 -2.57
N ARG A 306 11.96 -23.21 -1.59
CA ARG A 306 12.58 -24.18 -0.69
C ARG A 306 11.85 -24.32 0.64
N ALA A 307 10.85 -23.50 0.90
CA ALA A 307 10.09 -23.53 2.15
C ALA A 307 9.14 -24.73 2.18
N ALA A 308 9.01 -25.35 3.36
CA ALA A 308 8.13 -26.50 3.58
C ALA A 308 6.68 -26.06 3.85
N ASP A 309 6.49 -25.00 4.65
CA ASP A 309 5.18 -24.44 4.97
C ASP A 309 4.82 -23.39 3.92
N ARG A 310 4.03 -23.79 2.94
CA ARG A 310 3.68 -22.96 1.79
C ARG A 310 2.83 -21.72 2.12
N PRO A 311 1.74 -21.80 2.92
CA PRO A 311 0.94 -20.61 3.24
C PRO A 311 1.73 -19.57 4.04
N ALA A 312 2.41 -20.00 5.12
CA ALA A 312 3.22 -19.09 5.94
C ALA A 312 4.36 -18.44 5.14
N SER A 313 5.07 -19.26 4.36
CA SER A 313 6.20 -18.78 3.54
C SER A 313 5.77 -17.86 2.40
N LEU A 314 4.57 -18.05 1.83
CA LEU A 314 4.02 -17.13 0.82
C LEU A 314 3.78 -15.75 1.42
N VAL A 315 3.16 -15.67 2.59
CA VAL A 315 2.91 -14.39 3.27
C VAL A 315 4.22 -13.69 3.62
N LEU A 316 5.22 -14.43 4.11
CA LEU A 316 6.56 -13.88 4.36
C LEU A 316 7.26 -13.43 3.07
N ALA A 317 7.09 -14.16 1.97
CA ALA A 317 7.64 -13.75 0.68
C ALA A 317 6.98 -12.47 0.14
N CYS A 318 5.65 -12.34 0.29
CA CYS A 318 4.94 -11.10 -0.03
C CYS A 318 5.41 -9.93 0.84
N ALA A 319 5.56 -10.14 2.15
CA ALA A 319 6.11 -9.13 3.07
C ALA A 319 7.54 -8.73 2.67
N ALA A 320 8.43 -9.71 2.41
CA ALA A 320 9.82 -9.45 2.00
C ALA A 320 9.90 -8.64 0.70
N SER A 321 9.10 -9.01 -0.30
CA SER A 321 9.04 -8.29 -1.59
C SER A 321 8.52 -6.85 -1.41
N ALA A 322 7.48 -6.65 -0.60
CA ALA A 322 6.95 -5.32 -0.31
C ALA A 322 7.93 -4.45 0.48
N TRP A 323 8.65 -5.01 1.48
CA TRP A 323 9.74 -4.31 2.17
C TRP A 323 10.92 -4.02 1.25
N ALA A 324 11.26 -4.93 0.34
CA ALA A 324 12.32 -4.70 -0.66
C ALA A 324 11.94 -3.56 -1.60
N PHE A 325 10.71 -3.53 -2.08
CA PHE A 325 10.20 -2.45 -2.93
C PHE A 325 10.32 -1.10 -2.23
N PHE A 326 9.80 -0.98 -1.00
CA PHE A 326 9.85 0.26 -0.23
C PHE A 326 11.28 0.72 0.10
N ASN A 327 12.16 -0.22 0.48
CA ASN A 327 13.50 0.14 0.94
C ASN A 327 14.51 0.36 -0.19
N LEU A 328 14.38 -0.35 -1.32
CA LEU A 328 15.44 -0.42 -2.33
C LEU A 328 15.14 0.42 -3.58
N CYS A 329 13.86 0.59 -3.96
CA CYS A 329 13.51 1.45 -5.07
C CYS A 329 13.65 2.93 -4.72
N THR A 330 13.89 3.77 -5.74
CA THR A 330 13.82 5.23 -5.66
C THR A 330 12.38 5.72 -5.85
N GLU A 331 12.13 7.02 -5.74
CA GLU A 331 10.81 7.65 -5.88
C GLU A 331 9.77 7.16 -4.84
N MET A 332 10.21 6.61 -3.71
CA MET A 332 9.32 6.07 -2.69
C MET A 332 8.70 7.16 -1.83
N HIS A 333 7.38 7.06 -1.64
CA HIS A 333 6.63 7.85 -0.68
C HIS A 333 6.54 7.16 0.69
N GLU A 334 6.31 7.94 1.71
CA GLU A 334 6.21 7.55 3.12
C GLU A 334 5.23 6.41 3.39
N ARG A 335 4.12 6.36 2.64
CA ARG A 335 3.00 5.40 2.80
C ARG A 335 3.19 4.08 2.07
N TYR A 336 4.15 3.99 1.15
CA TYR A 336 4.33 2.77 0.34
C TYR A 336 4.75 1.54 1.14
N SER A 337 5.16 1.72 2.41
CA SER A 337 5.39 0.63 3.37
C SER A 337 4.10 0.00 3.93
N VAL A 338 2.91 0.60 3.75
CA VAL A 338 1.61 0.09 4.27
C VAL A 338 1.33 -1.34 3.79
N VAL A 339 1.64 -1.65 2.52
CA VAL A 339 1.50 -3.02 1.98
C VAL A 339 2.39 -4.01 2.75
N ALA A 340 3.64 -3.64 3.00
CA ALA A 340 4.58 -4.47 3.75
C ALA A 340 4.14 -4.68 5.21
N VAL A 341 3.62 -3.63 5.87
CA VAL A 341 3.05 -3.70 7.23
C VAL A 341 1.88 -4.69 7.26
N GLY A 342 0.96 -4.61 6.31
CA GLY A 342 -0.21 -5.50 6.26
C GLY A 342 0.17 -6.98 6.15
N PHE A 343 1.12 -7.34 5.28
CA PHE A 343 1.62 -8.71 5.19
C PHE A 343 2.43 -9.13 6.42
N THR A 344 3.16 -8.20 7.06
CA THR A 344 3.86 -8.46 8.33
C THR A 344 2.86 -8.77 9.46
N CYS A 345 1.76 -8.01 9.55
CA CYS A 345 0.67 -8.31 10.49
C CYS A 345 0.03 -9.68 10.21
N LEU A 346 -0.24 -9.99 8.93
CA LEU A 346 -0.84 -11.27 8.53
C LEU A 346 0.05 -12.47 8.89
N ALA A 347 1.39 -12.33 8.88
CA ALA A 347 2.32 -13.39 9.28
C ALA A 347 2.12 -13.88 10.73
N ALA A 348 1.47 -13.07 11.58
CA ALA A 348 1.12 -13.45 12.96
C ALA A 348 0.13 -14.65 13.04
N LEU A 349 -0.53 -15.02 11.93
CA LEU A 349 -1.33 -16.26 11.85
C LEU A 349 -0.49 -17.54 12.09
N TRP A 350 0.80 -17.49 11.84
CA TRP A 350 1.68 -18.65 11.95
C TRP A 350 2.66 -18.54 13.12
N GLU A 351 3.23 -17.37 13.40
CA GLU A 351 4.19 -17.15 14.47
C GLU A 351 3.90 -15.87 15.26
N ARG A 352 3.70 -16.01 16.59
CA ARG A 352 3.32 -14.91 17.49
C ARG A 352 4.29 -13.71 17.51
N LYS A 353 5.59 -13.94 17.22
CA LYS A 353 6.58 -12.85 17.17
C LYS A 353 6.18 -11.73 16.18
N TRP A 354 5.41 -12.07 15.15
CA TRP A 354 4.96 -11.11 14.14
C TRP A 354 3.97 -10.07 14.67
N PHE A 355 3.34 -10.29 15.84
CA PHE A 355 2.61 -9.21 16.50
C PHE A 355 3.54 -8.06 16.91
N ALA A 356 4.72 -8.36 17.49
CA ALA A 356 5.69 -7.34 17.87
C ALA A 356 6.29 -6.63 16.65
N PHE A 357 6.72 -7.38 15.64
CA PHE A 357 7.26 -6.78 14.41
C PHE A 357 6.20 -6.02 13.61
N GLY A 358 4.97 -6.53 13.54
CA GLY A 358 3.84 -5.83 12.92
C GLY A 358 3.49 -4.53 13.63
N LEU A 359 3.51 -4.50 14.98
CA LEU A 359 3.30 -3.29 15.75
C LEU A 359 4.43 -2.28 15.52
N LEU A 360 5.68 -2.72 15.61
CA LEU A 360 6.85 -1.87 15.41
C LEU A 360 6.86 -1.25 14.01
N SER A 361 6.66 -2.07 12.97
CA SER A 361 6.60 -1.59 11.58
C SER A 361 5.41 -0.65 11.36
N SER A 362 4.27 -0.93 11.99
CA SER A 362 3.08 -0.09 11.90
C SER A 362 3.29 1.28 12.56
N LEU A 363 3.89 1.32 13.74
CA LEU A 363 4.20 2.57 14.43
C LEU A 363 5.21 3.42 13.63
N THR A 364 6.28 2.80 13.13
CA THR A 364 7.29 3.52 12.34
C THR A 364 6.73 4.03 11.01
N THR A 365 5.86 3.26 10.34
CA THR A 365 5.16 3.70 9.14
C THR A 365 4.19 4.85 9.44
N MET A 366 3.38 4.76 10.50
CA MET A 366 2.50 5.85 10.91
C MET A 366 3.30 7.14 11.20
N ILE A 367 4.42 7.03 11.90
CA ILE A 367 5.29 8.19 12.16
C ILE A 367 5.84 8.76 10.85
N ASN A 368 6.28 7.90 9.92
CA ASN A 368 6.76 8.35 8.61
C ASN A 368 5.68 9.12 7.84
N ILE A 369 4.45 8.60 7.77
CA ILE A 369 3.32 9.28 7.13
C ILE A 369 3.02 10.62 7.84
N THR A 370 3.00 10.62 9.17
CA THR A 370 2.75 11.84 9.95
C THR A 370 3.79 12.91 9.69
N LEU A 371 5.07 12.54 9.56
CA LEU A 371 6.16 13.47 9.25
C LEU A 371 5.97 14.12 7.89
N ALA A 372 5.67 13.33 6.88
CA ALA A 372 5.42 13.85 5.52
C ALA A 372 4.21 14.78 5.50
N CYS A 373 3.11 14.39 6.16
CA CYS A 373 1.91 15.20 6.24
C CYS A 373 2.12 16.50 7.03
N HIS A 374 2.98 16.49 8.06
CA HIS A 374 3.24 17.67 8.88
C HIS A 374 3.85 18.85 8.09
N PHE A 375 4.63 18.57 7.06
CA PHE A 375 5.17 19.62 6.18
C PHE A 375 4.11 20.39 5.39
N TRP A 376 2.96 19.73 5.12
CA TRP A 376 1.91 20.27 4.29
C TRP A 376 0.65 20.61 5.07
N TYR A 377 0.36 19.84 6.14
CA TYR A 377 -0.86 19.98 6.93
C TYR A 377 -0.60 19.60 8.39
N PRO A 378 -1.04 20.41 9.36
CA PRO A 378 -0.87 20.05 10.76
C PRO A 378 -1.60 18.73 11.05
N PRO A 379 -0.92 17.75 11.70
CA PRO A 379 -1.57 16.53 12.16
C PRO A 379 -2.68 16.85 13.16
N CYS A 380 -3.55 15.86 13.45
CA CYS A 380 -4.52 16.07 14.51
C CYS A 380 -3.82 16.56 15.80
N ARG A 381 -4.42 17.51 16.51
CA ARG A 381 -3.79 18.20 17.65
C ARG A 381 -3.21 17.25 18.69
N TRP A 382 -3.86 16.11 18.92
CA TRP A 382 -3.37 15.09 19.85
C TRP A 382 -2.04 14.47 19.37
N LEU A 383 -1.97 14.06 18.12
CA LEU A 383 -0.75 13.46 17.55
C LEU A 383 0.37 14.49 17.47
N GLN A 384 0.05 15.73 17.10
CA GLN A 384 0.99 16.84 17.10
C GLN A 384 1.57 17.07 18.51
N PHE A 385 0.76 17.08 19.54
CA PHE A 385 1.21 17.26 20.91
C PHE A 385 2.18 16.16 21.36
N HIS A 386 1.82 14.87 21.10
CA HIS A 386 2.65 13.74 21.54
C HIS A 386 3.90 13.50 20.69
N LEU A 387 3.89 13.88 19.43
CA LEU A 387 5.04 13.75 18.54
C LEU A 387 5.80 15.08 18.32
N ASN A 388 5.44 16.15 19.02
CA ASN A 388 6.00 17.48 18.80
C ASN A 388 7.53 17.50 18.91
N TRP A 389 8.09 16.80 19.89
CA TRP A 389 9.53 16.66 20.08
C TRP A 389 10.24 16.01 18.89
N PHE A 390 9.55 15.09 18.21
CA PHE A 390 10.06 14.38 17.04
C PHE A 390 9.83 15.19 15.74
N LEU A 391 8.64 15.75 15.59
CA LEU A 391 8.27 16.56 14.43
C LEU A 391 9.14 17.83 14.29
N HIS A 392 9.59 18.37 15.41
CA HIS A 392 10.44 19.57 15.48
C HIS A 392 11.91 19.25 15.82
N ALA A 393 12.32 17.98 15.70
CA ALA A 393 13.72 17.63 15.92
C ALA A 393 14.62 18.29 14.87
N ASP A 394 15.58 19.08 15.30
CA ASP A 394 16.55 19.72 14.41
C ASP A 394 17.66 18.75 13.98
N SER A 395 17.86 17.67 14.74
CA SER A 395 18.87 16.65 14.48
C SER A 395 18.34 15.54 13.56
N PRO A 396 19.19 14.88 12.76
CA PRO A 396 18.80 13.77 11.90
C PRO A 396 18.54 12.46 12.67
N GLY A 397 18.96 12.36 13.92
CA GLY A 397 18.94 11.12 14.71
C GLY A 397 17.60 10.38 14.75
N PRO A 398 16.48 11.04 15.10
CA PRO A 398 15.15 10.39 15.13
C PRO A 398 14.72 9.82 13.78
N PHE A 399 15.00 10.54 12.69
CA PHE A 399 14.67 10.10 11.32
C PHE A 399 15.51 8.90 10.90
N LEU A 400 16.82 8.94 11.19
CA LEU A 400 17.74 7.83 10.91
C LEU A 400 17.37 6.58 11.72
N ALA A 401 16.95 6.74 12.97
CA ALA A 401 16.49 5.61 13.80
C ALA A 401 15.26 4.92 13.20
N ILE A 402 14.26 5.68 12.77
CA ILE A 402 13.07 5.11 12.11
C ILE A 402 13.43 4.48 10.77
N SER A 403 14.26 5.14 9.96
CA SER A 403 14.75 4.58 8.70
C SER A 403 15.48 3.26 8.93
N ALA A 404 16.35 3.19 9.93
CA ALA A 404 17.08 1.96 10.28
C ALA A 404 16.12 0.83 10.67
N ILE A 405 15.08 1.11 11.48
CA ILE A 405 14.07 0.11 11.83
C ILE A 405 13.35 -0.40 10.58
N GLN A 406 12.92 0.48 9.69
CA GLN A 406 12.22 0.09 8.47
C GLN A 406 13.12 -0.70 7.50
N VAL A 407 14.40 -0.34 7.38
CA VAL A 407 15.38 -1.08 6.58
C VAL A 407 15.64 -2.47 7.16
N LEU A 408 15.75 -2.60 8.49
CA LEU A 408 15.97 -3.86 9.18
C LEU A 408 14.80 -4.84 9.06
N MET A 409 13.59 -4.37 8.74
CA MET A 409 12.44 -5.28 8.50
C MET A 409 12.70 -6.24 7.34
N LEU A 410 13.38 -5.80 6.28
CA LEU A 410 13.69 -6.66 5.13
C LEU A 410 14.56 -7.88 5.49
N PRO A 411 15.76 -7.74 6.08
CA PRO A 411 16.57 -8.90 6.46
C PRO A 411 15.90 -9.78 7.52
N LEU A 412 15.10 -9.21 8.45
CA LEU A 412 14.36 -10.00 9.44
C LEU A 412 13.31 -10.90 8.80
N VAL A 413 12.56 -10.38 7.81
CA VAL A 413 11.57 -11.19 7.08
C VAL A 413 12.24 -12.23 6.20
N LEU A 414 13.35 -11.89 5.54
CA LEU A 414 14.15 -12.84 4.74
C LEU A 414 14.75 -13.96 5.61
N ASP A 415 15.26 -13.67 6.81
CA ASP A 415 15.74 -14.68 7.75
C ASP A 415 14.60 -15.60 8.20
N ALA A 416 13.43 -15.05 8.51
CA ALA A 416 12.26 -15.86 8.85
C ALA A 416 11.84 -16.79 7.70
N LEU A 417 11.83 -16.27 6.48
CA LEU A 417 11.54 -17.07 5.27
C LEU A 417 12.62 -18.17 5.08
N TRP A 418 13.88 -17.89 5.45
CA TRP A 418 14.94 -18.90 5.46
C TRP A 418 14.67 -20.04 6.44
N ARG A 419 14.26 -19.73 7.66
CA ARG A 419 14.00 -20.72 8.72
C ARG A 419 12.79 -21.61 8.42
N THR A 420 11.80 -21.16 7.66
CA THR A 420 10.69 -22.01 7.22
C THR A 420 11.16 -23.14 6.30
N GLY A 421 12.26 -22.96 5.57
CA GLY A 421 12.85 -23.97 4.69
C GLY A 421 13.68 -25.04 5.41
N SER A 422 14.26 -24.69 6.58
CA SER A 422 15.14 -25.62 7.33
C SER A 422 14.38 -26.60 8.22
N ARG A 423 13.21 -26.22 8.73
CA ARG A 423 12.38 -27.08 9.62
C ARG A 423 11.79 -28.31 8.92
N GLY A 424 11.68 -28.32 7.59
CA GLY A 424 11.16 -29.47 6.82
C GLY A 424 12.21 -30.57 6.52
N ARG A 425 13.46 -30.40 6.95
CA ARG A 425 14.55 -31.36 6.69
C ARG A 425 14.95 -32.23 7.88
N THR A 426 14.25 -32.18 8.99
CA THR A 426 14.42 -33.17 10.04
C THR A 426 13.95 -34.52 9.49
N PRO A 427 14.82 -35.56 9.30
CA PRO A 427 14.35 -36.86 8.88
C PRO A 427 13.37 -37.35 9.95
N ALA A 428 12.24 -37.90 9.51
CA ALA A 428 11.40 -38.71 10.38
C ALA A 428 12.32 -39.75 10.98
N VAL A 429 12.73 -39.55 12.22
CA VAL A 429 13.40 -40.57 13.03
C VAL A 429 12.39 -41.72 13.11
N ASN A 430 12.73 -42.82 12.47
CA ASN A 430 12.01 -44.07 12.44
C ASN A 430 11.40 -44.37 13.81
N ALA A 431 10.11 -44.14 13.97
CA ALA A 431 9.32 -44.80 14.99
C ALA A 431 9.01 -46.22 14.44
N ARG A 432 9.87 -47.18 14.81
CA ARG A 432 9.53 -48.62 14.74
C ARG A 432 8.48 -48.94 15.76
#